data_6b648222964045cbb1825f6f84b3224e
#
_entry.id   6b648222964045cbb1825f6f84b3224e
#
_cell.length_a   1.000
_cell.length_b   1.000
_cell.length_c   1.000
_cell.angle_alpha   90.00
_cell.angle_beta   90.00
_cell.angle_gamma   90.00
#
_symmetry.space_group_name_H-M   'P 1'
#
loop_
_entity.id
_entity.type
_entity.pdbx_description
1 polymer ?
#
loop_
_entity_poly.entity_id
_entity_poly.type
_entity_poly.pdbx_seq_one_letter_code
_entity_poly.pdbx_strand_id
1 'polypeptide(L)'
;MAKVKHFLKLNDFNIDELSYLFERAAVIKENYKSYKKIWTLEDRTLVMIFEKASTRTRLSFEAGMNQMGGSAVYLNTRDSQLGRGEPVEDAAQVISRMSDVVMIRTYEQDIIERFAKNSRVPVINGLTNEFHPCQILADIFTYIEKRGAIKSKKVAWIGDSNNVCMTWLQAAELLDFELHVSTPKGYEVQLKDIDSKNNFFQHKDPMDAAKNADIVTTDVWTSMGFESENKERLKDFANWQVDKKMMDIAKKDALFMHCLPAHRGEEVTGEVIDGPQSIVWEEAENRLHVQKALLEYLLLGKQ
;
A
#
# COMPACT_ATOMS: atom_id res chain seq x y z
N MET A 1 -18.44 -6.80 24.19
CA MET A 1 -17.77 -5.71 23.45
C MET A 1 -17.84 -6.05 21.96
N ALA A 2 -18.13 -5.08 21.08
CA ALA A 2 -18.04 -5.30 19.64
C ALA A 2 -16.60 -5.72 19.29
N LYS A 3 -16.46 -6.61 18.31
CA LYS A 3 -15.14 -7.06 17.85
C LYS A 3 -14.42 -5.85 17.23
N VAL A 4 -13.22 -5.55 17.71
CA VAL A 4 -12.38 -4.47 17.15
C VAL A 4 -12.06 -4.80 15.69
N LYS A 5 -12.25 -3.83 14.80
CA LYS A 5 -11.90 -3.97 13.39
C LYS A 5 -10.45 -3.53 13.18
N HIS A 6 -9.69 -4.34 12.48
CA HIS A 6 -8.30 -4.08 12.10
C HIS A 6 -8.20 -3.92 10.58
N PHE A 7 -7.06 -3.39 10.10
CA PHE A 7 -6.72 -3.32 8.70
C PHE A 7 -5.32 -3.89 8.47
N LEU A 8 -5.22 -5.21 8.40
CA LEU A 8 -3.97 -5.95 8.27
C LEU A 8 -3.68 -6.37 6.82
N LYS A 9 -4.75 -6.59 6.06
CA LYS A 9 -4.77 -6.95 4.65
C LYS A 9 -5.85 -6.14 3.95
N LEU A 10 -5.78 -6.01 2.63
CA LEU A 10 -6.79 -5.25 1.90
C LEU A 10 -8.19 -5.90 2.01
N ASN A 11 -8.23 -7.23 1.98
CA ASN A 11 -9.45 -8.03 2.08
C ASN A 11 -10.04 -8.16 3.50
N ASP A 12 -9.48 -7.49 4.51
CA ASP A 12 -10.15 -7.27 5.78
C ASP A 12 -11.37 -6.35 5.63
N PHE A 13 -11.44 -5.61 4.54
CA PHE A 13 -12.55 -4.74 4.19
C PHE A 13 -13.27 -5.28 2.96
N ASN A 14 -14.59 -5.18 2.97
CA ASN A 14 -15.40 -5.49 1.80
C ASN A 14 -15.51 -4.29 0.83
N ILE A 15 -16.13 -4.53 -0.32
CA ILE A 15 -16.26 -3.51 -1.38
C ILE A 15 -17.01 -2.24 -0.93
N ASP A 16 -18.04 -2.38 -0.09
CA ASP A 16 -18.83 -1.24 0.41
C ASP A 16 -18.02 -0.39 1.39
N GLU A 17 -17.12 -1.01 2.14
CA GLU A 17 -16.22 -0.32 3.05
C GLU A 17 -15.11 0.41 2.29
N LEU A 18 -14.52 -0.25 1.28
CA LEU A 18 -13.52 0.38 0.41
C LEU A 18 -14.11 1.55 -0.37
N SER A 19 -15.31 1.39 -0.92
CA SER A 19 -16.02 2.46 -1.64
C SER A 19 -16.27 3.67 -0.73
N TYR A 20 -16.75 3.43 0.48
CA TYR A 20 -16.90 4.48 1.48
C TYR A 20 -15.57 5.19 1.79
N LEU A 21 -14.46 4.42 1.96
CA LEU A 21 -13.15 5.02 2.21
C LEU A 21 -12.69 5.93 1.07
N PHE A 22 -12.91 5.54 -0.18
CA PHE A 22 -12.54 6.36 -1.34
C PHE A 22 -13.37 7.63 -1.45
N GLU A 23 -14.69 7.54 -1.25
CA GLU A 23 -15.57 8.69 -1.20
C GLU A 23 -15.18 9.65 -0.07
N ARG A 24 -14.92 9.10 1.12
CA ARG A 24 -14.50 9.90 2.27
C ARG A 24 -13.14 10.55 2.08
N ALA A 25 -12.18 9.84 1.48
CA ALA A 25 -10.86 10.37 1.14
C ALA A 25 -10.95 11.56 0.17
N ALA A 26 -11.85 11.50 -0.82
CA ALA A 26 -12.08 12.61 -1.73
C ALA A 26 -12.59 13.86 -1.00
N VAL A 27 -13.55 13.70 -0.10
CA VAL A 27 -14.08 14.82 0.73
C VAL A 27 -12.97 15.40 1.64
N ILE A 28 -12.16 14.54 2.26
CA ILE A 28 -11.04 14.94 3.12
C ILE A 28 -10.00 15.72 2.29
N LYS A 29 -9.67 15.24 1.09
CA LYS A 29 -8.71 15.88 0.19
C LYS A 29 -9.20 17.25 -0.27
N GLU A 30 -10.46 17.37 -0.68
CA GLU A 30 -11.06 18.64 -1.07
C GLU A 30 -11.05 19.67 0.06
N ASN A 31 -11.44 19.25 1.27
CA ASN A 31 -11.39 20.13 2.44
C ASN A 31 -9.95 20.56 2.77
N TYR A 32 -9.00 19.64 2.68
CA TYR A 32 -7.57 19.97 2.88
C TYR A 32 -7.09 21.02 1.88
N LYS A 33 -7.38 20.83 0.58
CA LYS A 33 -7.00 21.77 -0.48
C LYS A 33 -7.72 23.12 -0.37
N SER A 34 -8.90 23.14 0.23
CA SER A 34 -9.69 24.36 0.51
C SER A 34 -9.37 25.00 1.88
N TYR A 35 -8.34 24.51 2.58
CA TYR A 35 -7.96 24.96 3.94
C TYR A 35 -9.08 24.84 4.99
N LYS A 36 -10.06 23.96 4.75
CA LYS A 36 -11.11 23.64 5.72
C LYS A 36 -10.61 22.58 6.70
N LYS A 37 -10.76 22.86 8.00
CA LYS A 37 -10.34 21.93 9.05
C LYS A 37 -11.33 20.78 9.17
N ILE A 38 -10.79 19.57 9.34
CA ILE A 38 -11.53 18.35 9.70
C ILE A 38 -10.92 17.83 11.00
N TRP A 39 -11.56 18.11 12.13
CA TRP A 39 -11.09 17.75 13.46
C TRP A 39 -11.94 16.60 14.05
N THR A 40 -12.11 15.54 13.27
CA THR A 40 -12.92 14.39 13.70
C THR A 40 -12.19 13.46 14.66
N LEU A 41 -10.87 13.59 14.79
CA LEU A 41 -10.03 12.77 15.67
C LEU A 41 -9.42 13.57 16.83
N GLU A 42 -10.10 14.62 17.28
CA GLU A 42 -9.67 15.43 18.42
C GLU A 42 -9.48 14.52 19.66
N ASP A 43 -8.39 14.74 20.39
CA ASP A 43 -7.97 13.97 21.56
C ASP A 43 -7.67 12.48 21.33
N ARG A 44 -7.58 12.01 20.06
CA ARG A 44 -7.18 10.65 19.74
C ARG A 44 -5.67 10.54 19.58
N THR A 45 -5.13 9.38 19.97
CA THR A 45 -3.69 9.09 19.87
C THR A 45 -3.43 7.89 18.97
N LEU A 46 -2.65 8.14 17.91
CA LEU A 46 -2.06 7.10 17.06
C LEU A 46 -0.68 6.72 17.58
N VAL A 47 -0.44 5.45 17.86
CA VAL A 47 0.91 4.92 18.07
C VAL A 47 1.41 4.29 16.78
N MET A 48 2.59 4.71 16.31
CA MET A 48 3.25 4.18 15.11
C MET A 48 4.50 3.39 15.50
N ILE A 49 4.47 2.07 15.29
CA ILE A 49 5.59 1.17 15.58
C ILE A 49 6.35 0.87 14.29
N PHE A 50 7.64 1.19 14.25
CA PHE A 50 8.50 0.98 13.09
C PHE A 50 9.67 0.07 13.42
N GLU A 51 9.76 -1.04 12.73
CA GLU A 51 10.96 -1.89 12.65
C GLU A 51 11.77 -1.57 11.38
N LYS A 52 11.09 -1.20 10.29
CA LYS A 52 11.67 -0.69 9.04
C LYS A 52 11.43 0.80 8.90
N ALA A 53 12.48 1.57 8.59
CA ALA A 53 12.34 3.01 8.33
C ALA A 53 11.44 3.30 7.12
N SER A 54 10.69 4.41 7.18
CA SER A 54 9.90 4.90 6.05
C SER A 54 9.55 6.36 6.22
N THR A 55 9.96 7.19 5.27
CA THR A 55 9.60 8.60 5.24
C THR A 55 8.13 8.79 4.91
N ARG A 56 7.65 8.15 3.83
CA ARG A 56 6.27 8.32 3.34
C ARG A 56 5.23 7.80 4.33
N THR A 57 5.40 6.59 4.85
CA THR A 57 4.45 6.01 5.82
C THR A 57 4.41 6.83 7.10
N ARG A 58 5.58 7.24 7.63
CA ARG A 58 5.64 8.07 8.82
C ARG A 58 4.94 9.42 8.59
N LEU A 59 5.37 10.13 7.55
CA LEU A 59 4.85 11.47 7.28
C LEU A 59 3.34 11.48 7.03
N SER A 60 2.82 10.52 6.23
CA SER A 60 1.39 10.47 5.90
C SER A 60 0.51 10.15 7.10
N PHE A 61 0.91 9.25 8.00
CA PHE A 61 0.15 8.95 9.21
C PHE A 61 0.29 10.03 10.27
N GLU A 62 1.51 10.50 10.54
CA GLU A 62 1.79 11.52 11.56
C GLU A 62 1.11 12.85 11.19
N ALA A 63 1.33 13.35 9.97
CA ALA A 63 0.66 14.54 9.48
C ALA A 63 -0.87 14.36 9.37
N GLY A 64 -1.32 13.18 8.90
CA GLY A 64 -2.74 12.84 8.79
C GLY A 64 -3.45 12.93 10.12
N MET A 65 -2.92 12.28 11.16
CA MET A 65 -3.49 12.29 12.50
C MET A 65 -3.53 13.70 13.09
N ASN A 66 -2.41 14.44 13.00
CA ASN A 66 -2.32 15.81 13.51
C ASN A 66 -3.28 16.78 12.79
N GLN A 67 -3.44 16.64 11.47
CA GLN A 67 -4.38 17.48 10.70
C GLN A 67 -5.85 17.19 11.01
N MET A 68 -6.15 16.04 11.60
CA MET A 68 -7.50 15.67 12.04
C MET A 68 -7.76 15.97 13.53
N GLY A 69 -6.83 16.67 14.21
CA GLY A 69 -6.95 17.11 15.59
C GLY A 69 -6.42 16.12 16.64
N GLY A 70 -5.91 14.97 16.20
CA GLY A 70 -5.29 13.97 17.06
C GLY A 70 -3.80 14.19 17.26
N SER A 71 -3.16 13.24 17.91
CA SER A 71 -1.71 13.21 18.13
C SER A 71 -1.10 11.88 17.65
N ALA A 72 0.20 11.90 17.33
CA ALA A 72 0.91 10.70 16.91
C ALA A 72 2.17 10.49 17.76
N VAL A 73 2.39 9.25 18.19
CA VAL A 73 3.58 8.82 18.93
C VAL A 73 4.38 7.87 18.04
N TYR A 74 5.62 8.20 17.77
CA TYR A 74 6.54 7.35 17.00
C TYR A 74 7.36 6.48 17.92
N LEU A 75 7.33 5.17 17.70
CA LEU A 75 8.14 4.17 18.41
C LEU A 75 9.01 3.42 17.40
N ASN A 76 10.33 3.49 17.58
CA ASN A 76 11.26 2.63 16.88
C ASN A 76 11.48 1.37 17.73
N THR A 77 11.39 0.17 17.14
CA THR A 77 11.60 -1.09 17.88
C THR A 77 12.99 -1.16 18.49
N ARG A 78 14.03 -0.58 17.85
CA ARG A 78 15.40 -0.54 18.40
C ARG A 78 15.50 0.23 19.71
N ASP A 79 14.62 1.20 19.93
CA ASP A 79 14.61 2.09 21.11
C ASP A 79 13.52 1.70 22.10
N SER A 80 12.81 0.59 21.87
CA SER A 80 11.70 0.08 22.71
C SER A 80 12.01 -1.31 23.27
N GLN A 81 11.19 -1.76 24.21
CA GLN A 81 11.29 -3.10 24.79
C GLN A 81 10.97 -4.21 23.77
N LEU A 82 10.17 -3.92 22.75
CA LEU A 82 9.90 -4.85 21.63
C LEU A 82 11.20 -5.34 20.98
N GLY A 83 12.15 -4.43 20.74
CA GLY A 83 13.47 -4.77 20.22
C GLY A 83 14.42 -5.45 21.24
N ARG A 84 13.99 -5.57 22.50
CA ARG A 84 14.75 -6.18 23.60
C ARG A 84 14.15 -7.50 24.09
N GLY A 85 13.23 -8.10 23.31
CA GLY A 85 12.65 -9.41 23.61
C GLY A 85 11.35 -9.41 24.41
N GLU A 86 10.67 -8.27 24.55
CA GLU A 86 9.31 -8.24 25.08
C GLU A 86 8.38 -9.01 24.12
N PRO A 87 7.53 -9.92 24.63
CA PRO A 87 6.54 -10.61 23.80
C PRO A 87 5.61 -9.61 23.10
N VAL A 88 5.30 -9.88 21.84
CA VAL A 88 4.39 -9.02 21.02
C VAL A 88 3.03 -8.87 21.69
N GLU A 89 2.53 -9.92 22.33
CA GLU A 89 1.27 -9.97 23.06
C GLU A 89 1.24 -9.01 24.26
N ASP A 90 2.34 -8.93 25.02
CA ASP A 90 2.46 -8.05 26.17
C ASP A 90 2.54 -6.59 25.73
N ALA A 91 3.35 -6.29 24.71
CA ALA A 91 3.41 -4.96 24.11
C ALA A 91 2.05 -4.52 23.56
N ALA A 92 1.28 -5.41 22.91
CA ALA A 92 -0.07 -5.13 22.43
C ALA A 92 -1.02 -4.78 23.58
N GLN A 93 -0.96 -5.52 24.69
CA GLN A 93 -1.76 -5.26 25.88
C GLN A 93 -1.44 -3.91 26.52
N VAL A 94 -0.18 -3.52 26.57
CA VAL A 94 0.26 -2.24 27.17
C VAL A 94 -0.11 -1.08 26.25
N ILE A 95 0.33 -1.12 24.99
CA ILE A 95 0.19 -0.01 24.03
C ILE A 95 -1.29 0.26 23.75
N SER A 96 -2.10 -0.77 23.55
CA SER A 96 -3.54 -0.59 23.27
C SER A 96 -4.38 -0.08 24.43
N ARG A 97 -3.81 0.06 25.63
CA ARG A 97 -4.46 0.73 26.78
C ARG A 97 -4.12 2.22 26.88
N MET A 98 -3.14 2.68 26.12
CA MET A 98 -2.62 4.05 26.14
C MET A 98 -2.83 4.77 24.82
N SER A 99 -3.46 4.13 23.82
CA SER A 99 -3.70 4.68 22.50
C SER A 99 -5.08 4.32 21.98
N ASP A 100 -5.53 5.01 20.94
CA ASP A 100 -6.81 4.78 20.29
C ASP A 100 -6.67 3.94 19.01
N VAL A 101 -5.51 3.97 18.37
CA VAL A 101 -5.19 3.20 17.17
C VAL A 101 -3.68 2.95 17.08
N VAL A 102 -3.28 1.81 16.53
CA VAL A 102 -1.86 1.45 16.36
C VAL A 102 -1.60 1.18 14.88
N MET A 103 -0.52 1.73 14.33
CA MET A 103 0.03 1.37 13.04
C MET A 103 1.37 0.67 13.23
N ILE A 104 1.57 -0.47 12.55
CA ILE A 104 2.80 -1.27 12.65
C ILE A 104 3.41 -1.43 11.25
N ARG A 105 4.72 -1.15 11.15
CA ARG A 105 5.53 -1.44 9.98
C ARG A 105 6.69 -2.35 10.38
N THR A 106 6.64 -3.60 9.98
CA THR A 106 7.56 -4.67 10.39
C THR A 106 7.94 -5.58 9.22
N TYR A 107 8.59 -6.70 9.50
CA TYR A 107 8.95 -7.70 8.50
C TYR A 107 7.83 -8.73 8.34
N GLU A 108 7.47 -9.43 9.41
CA GLU A 108 6.60 -10.60 9.36
C GLU A 108 5.12 -10.25 9.59
N GLN A 109 4.25 -10.80 8.78
CA GLN A 109 2.79 -10.62 8.92
C GLN A 109 2.26 -11.20 10.24
N ASP A 110 2.82 -12.33 10.70
CA ASP A 110 2.46 -12.96 11.98
C ASP A 110 2.62 -12.00 13.17
N ILE A 111 3.63 -11.15 13.18
CA ILE A 111 3.83 -10.15 14.23
C ILE A 111 2.63 -9.22 14.35
N ILE A 112 2.14 -8.70 13.21
CA ILE A 112 0.98 -7.79 13.19
C ILE A 112 -0.30 -8.55 13.58
N GLU A 113 -0.48 -9.77 13.11
CA GLU A 113 -1.67 -10.59 13.41
C GLU A 113 -1.73 -10.94 14.92
N ARG A 114 -0.61 -11.32 15.52
CA ARG A 114 -0.51 -11.57 16.97
C ARG A 114 -0.74 -10.30 17.79
N PHE A 115 -0.18 -9.17 17.35
CA PHE A 115 -0.45 -7.88 17.99
C PHE A 115 -1.94 -7.52 17.93
N ALA A 116 -2.56 -7.62 16.75
CA ALA A 116 -3.98 -7.31 16.55
C ALA A 116 -4.90 -8.19 17.41
N LYS A 117 -4.59 -9.49 17.49
CA LYS A 117 -5.34 -10.46 18.33
C LYS A 117 -5.36 -10.06 19.80
N ASN A 118 -4.32 -9.39 20.29
CA ASN A 118 -4.17 -9.00 21.70
C ASN A 118 -4.42 -7.50 21.94
N SER A 119 -4.72 -6.75 20.89
CA SER A 119 -5.01 -5.31 20.95
C SER A 119 -6.48 -5.03 21.30
N ARG A 120 -6.71 -3.99 22.08
CA ARG A 120 -8.05 -3.44 22.39
C ARG A 120 -8.50 -2.37 21.41
N VAL A 121 -7.60 -1.91 20.56
CA VAL A 121 -7.82 -0.82 19.60
C VAL A 121 -7.50 -1.31 18.18
N PRO A 122 -7.98 -0.62 17.14
CA PRO A 122 -7.64 -0.93 15.76
C PRO A 122 -6.13 -1.01 15.52
N VAL A 123 -5.71 -1.97 14.70
CA VAL A 123 -4.34 -2.13 14.23
C VAL A 123 -4.32 -2.00 12.72
N ILE A 124 -3.38 -1.22 12.20
CA ILE A 124 -3.18 -0.94 10.79
C ILE A 124 -1.82 -1.52 10.35
N ASN A 125 -1.82 -2.27 9.26
CA ASN A 125 -0.61 -2.71 8.58
C ASN A 125 -0.01 -1.54 7.78
N GLY A 126 1.09 -0.96 8.25
CA GLY A 126 1.86 0.04 7.54
C GLY A 126 2.73 -0.53 6.41
N LEU A 127 3.15 -1.77 6.53
CA LEU A 127 3.81 -2.67 5.58
C LEU A 127 4.35 -3.90 6.32
N THR A 128 4.24 -5.06 5.67
CA THR A 128 5.02 -6.28 5.99
C THR A 128 5.73 -6.80 4.73
N ASN A 129 6.49 -7.89 4.85
CA ASN A 129 7.06 -8.58 3.69
C ASN A 129 5.98 -9.21 2.79
N GLU A 130 4.78 -9.46 3.32
CA GLU A 130 3.69 -10.12 2.61
C GLU A 130 2.70 -9.14 1.99
N PHE A 131 2.42 -7.99 2.64
CA PHE A 131 1.39 -7.06 2.19
C PHE A 131 1.74 -5.58 2.45
N HIS A 132 1.21 -4.70 1.58
CA HIS A 132 1.26 -3.25 1.74
C HIS A 132 -0.12 -2.61 1.47
N PRO A 133 -1.15 -2.88 2.31
CA PRO A 133 -2.52 -2.51 2.00
C PRO A 133 -2.74 -0.99 1.93
N CYS A 134 -2.03 -0.19 2.74
CA CYS A 134 -2.13 1.27 2.69
C CYS A 134 -1.62 1.87 1.37
N GLN A 135 -0.68 1.19 0.68
CA GLN A 135 -0.22 1.64 -0.63
C GLN A 135 -1.32 1.41 -1.66
N ILE A 136 -1.85 0.20 -1.73
CA ILE A 136 -2.86 -0.14 -2.74
C ILE A 136 -4.16 0.65 -2.57
N LEU A 137 -4.54 1.02 -1.33
CA LEU A 137 -5.62 1.99 -1.13
C LEU A 137 -5.35 3.31 -1.85
N ALA A 138 -4.12 3.83 -1.76
CA ALA A 138 -3.77 5.09 -2.42
C ALA A 138 -3.72 4.97 -3.94
N ASP A 139 -3.18 3.86 -4.46
CA ASP A 139 -3.06 3.59 -5.89
C ASP A 139 -4.45 3.53 -6.54
N ILE A 140 -5.36 2.75 -5.94
CA ILE A 140 -6.74 2.63 -6.41
C ILE A 140 -7.47 3.97 -6.32
N PHE A 141 -7.36 4.67 -5.20
CA PHE A 141 -7.97 5.99 -5.04
C PHE A 141 -7.45 6.99 -6.09
N THR A 142 -6.14 6.97 -6.37
CA THR A 142 -5.53 7.82 -7.39
C THR A 142 -6.06 7.51 -8.79
N TYR A 143 -6.22 6.21 -9.11
CA TYR A 143 -6.84 5.80 -10.35
C TYR A 143 -8.29 6.30 -10.45
N ILE A 144 -9.08 6.12 -9.40
CA ILE A 144 -10.48 6.55 -9.34
C ILE A 144 -10.60 8.06 -9.58
N GLU A 145 -9.76 8.87 -8.98
CA GLU A 145 -9.73 10.32 -9.18
C GLU A 145 -9.43 10.72 -10.64
N LYS A 146 -8.55 9.97 -11.30
CA LYS A 146 -8.10 10.30 -12.67
C LYS A 146 -8.97 9.70 -13.77
N ARG A 147 -9.58 8.54 -13.55
CA ARG A 147 -10.23 7.71 -14.61
C ARG A 147 -11.58 7.12 -14.21
N GLY A 148 -12.04 7.28 -12.97
CA GLY A 148 -13.24 6.65 -12.45
C GLY A 148 -13.03 5.19 -12.04
N ALA A 149 -14.09 4.39 -12.06
CA ALA A 149 -14.08 3.03 -11.52
C ALA A 149 -12.99 2.14 -12.14
N ILE A 150 -12.27 1.40 -11.27
CA ILE A 150 -11.23 0.44 -11.68
C ILE A 150 -11.81 -0.91 -12.15
N LYS A 151 -13.08 -1.19 -11.86
CA LYS A 151 -13.77 -2.42 -12.26
C LYS A 151 -13.60 -2.70 -13.76
N SER A 152 -13.30 -3.95 -14.12
CA SER A 152 -13.08 -4.43 -15.51
C SER A 152 -11.92 -3.72 -16.24
N LYS A 153 -10.99 -3.11 -15.51
CA LYS A 153 -9.77 -2.54 -16.07
C LYS A 153 -8.64 -3.56 -16.07
N LYS A 154 -7.61 -3.30 -16.86
CA LYS A 154 -6.41 -4.10 -16.91
C LYS A 154 -5.27 -3.39 -16.19
N VAL A 155 -4.75 -3.99 -15.13
CA VAL A 155 -3.56 -3.56 -14.41
C VAL A 155 -2.40 -4.47 -14.78
N ALA A 156 -1.31 -3.91 -15.26
CA ALA A 156 -0.07 -4.62 -15.55
C ALA A 156 0.94 -4.38 -14.42
N TRP A 157 1.32 -5.45 -13.74
CA TRP A 157 2.43 -5.47 -12.80
C TRP A 157 3.68 -6.00 -13.49
N ILE A 158 4.78 -5.25 -13.45
CA ILE A 158 6.05 -5.58 -14.10
C ILE A 158 7.15 -5.60 -13.03
N GLY A 159 7.67 -6.77 -12.69
CA GLY A 159 8.73 -6.86 -11.67
C GLY A 159 8.59 -8.07 -10.74
N ASP A 160 9.09 -7.96 -9.52
CA ASP A 160 9.07 -9.02 -8.50
C ASP A 160 7.66 -9.26 -7.95
N SER A 161 7.32 -10.51 -7.60
CA SER A 161 6.09 -10.85 -6.87
C SER A 161 6.18 -10.49 -5.38
N ASN A 162 6.52 -9.23 -5.10
CA ASN A 162 6.70 -8.72 -3.75
C ASN A 162 5.35 -8.41 -3.05
N ASN A 163 5.42 -7.85 -1.84
CA ASN A 163 4.26 -7.48 -1.03
C ASN A 163 3.28 -6.49 -1.70
N VAL A 164 3.77 -5.62 -2.58
CA VAL A 164 2.93 -4.68 -3.35
C VAL A 164 2.15 -5.46 -4.41
N CYS A 165 2.85 -6.33 -5.18
CA CYS A 165 2.22 -7.25 -6.14
C CYS A 165 1.14 -8.12 -5.49
N MET A 166 1.46 -8.73 -4.34
CA MET A 166 0.52 -9.58 -3.61
C MET A 166 -0.70 -8.81 -3.10
N THR A 167 -0.54 -7.54 -2.77
CA THR A 167 -1.68 -6.70 -2.38
C THR A 167 -2.51 -6.25 -3.59
N TRP A 168 -1.89 -6.01 -4.76
CA TRP A 168 -2.61 -5.81 -6.03
C TRP A 168 -3.47 -7.03 -6.39
N LEU A 169 -3.00 -8.24 -6.08
CA LEU A 169 -3.76 -9.47 -6.29
C LEU A 169 -5.04 -9.49 -5.45
N GLN A 170 -4.95 -9.15 -4.15
CA GLN A 170 -6.14 -8.99 -3.30
C GLN A 170 -7.11 -7.93 -3.83
N ALA A 171 -6.57 -6.82 -4.34
CA ALA A 171 -7.37 -5.75 -4.92
C ALA A 171 -8.12 -6.20 -6.19
N ALA A 172 -7.47 -6.95 -7.07
CA ALA A 172 -8.06 -7.46 -8.31
C ALA A 172 -9.28 -8.35 -8.03
N GLU A 173 -9.18 -9.21 -7.04
CA GLU A 173 -10.29 -10.06 -6.59
C GLU A 173 -11.44 -9.24 -6.01
N LEU A 174 -11.14 -8.31 -5.09
CA LEU A 174 -12.15 -7.51 -4.40
C LEU A 174 -12.89 -6.53 -5.31
N LEU A 175 -12.18 -5.92 -6.26
CA LEU A 175 -12.68 -4.80 -7.07
C LEU A 175 -13.01 -5.18 -8.51
N ASP A 176 -12.91 -6.48 -8.85
CA ASP A 176 -13.30 -7.07 -10.13
C ASP A 176 -12.60 -6.40 -11.33
N PHE A 177 -11.24 -6.37 -11.30
CA PHE A 177 -10.39 -5.96 -12.41
C PHE A 177 -9.34 -7.03 -12.73
N GLU A 178 -8.73 -6.99 -13.93
CA GLU A 178 -7.72 -7.96 -14.34
C GLU A 178 -6.32 -7.53 -13.90
N LEU A 179 -5.60 -8.41 -13.18
CA LEU A 179 -4.19 -8.24 -12.86
C LEU A 179 -3.32 -9.13 -13.75
N HIS A 180 -2.55 -8.49 -14.64
CA HIS A 180 -1.60 -9.12 -15.53
C HIS A 180 -0.19 -8.94 -14.98
N VAL A 181 0.43 -10.01 -14.53
CA VAL A 181 1.75 -9.99 -13.88
C VAL A 181 2.81 -10.55 -14.82
N SER A 182 3.95 -9.89 -14.93
CA SER A 182 5.14 -10.46 -15.53
C SER A 182 6.32 -10.33 -14.57
N THR A 183 6.95 -11.46 -14.29
CA THR A 183 8.12 -11.59 -13.41
C THR A 183 9.20 -12.39 -14.10
N PRO A 184 10.48 -12.19 -13.79
CA PRO A 184 11.54 -13.11 -14.22
C PRO A 184 11.31 -14.52 -13.67
N LYS A 185 11.93 -15.50 -14.30
CA LYS A 185 11.89 -16.89 -13.82
C LYS A 185 12.49 -16.99 -12.43
N GLY A 186 11.75 -17.63 -11.52
CA GLY A 186 12.11 -17.80 -10.11
C GLY A 186 11.51 -16.75 -9.17
N TYR A 187 10.85 -15.72 -9.73
CA TYR A 187 10.21 -14.64 -8.98
C TYR A 187 8.69 -14.60 -9.20
N GLU A 188 8.12 -15.70 -9.73
CA GLU A 188 6.71 -15.79 -10.06
C GLU A 188 5.82 -15.83 -8.83
N VAL A 189 4.59 -15.30 -8.96
CA VAL A 189 3.54 -15.48 -7.96
C VAL A 189 3.26 -16.98 -7.79
N GLN A 190 3.28 -17.45 -6.56
CA GLN A 190 3.01 -18.86 -6.29
C GLN A 190 1.50 -19.13 -6.32
N LEU A 191 1.08 -20.17 -7.05
CA LEU A 191 -0.35 -20.49 -7.23
C LEU A 191 -1.09 -20.79 -5.92
N LYS A 192 -0.36 -21.22 -4.88
CA LYS A 192 -0.92 -21.43 -3.52
C LYS A 192 -1.38 -20.13 -2.85
N ASP A 193 -0.85 -18.99 -3.29
CA ASP A 193 -1.11 -17.68 -2.73
C ASP A 193 -2.31 -16.99 -3.43
N ILE A 194 -2.99 -17.70 -4.35
CA ILE A 194 -4.10 -17.16 -5.15
C ILE A 194 -5.38 -17.88 -4.77
N ASP A 195 -6.30 -17.18 -4.11
CA ASP A 195 -7.60 -17.71 -3.72
C ASP A 195 -8.57 -17.80 -4.92
N SER A 196 -8.51 -16.81 -5.84
CA SER A 196 -9.27 -16.81 -7.09
C SER A 196 -8.36 -16.61 -8.31
N LYS A 197 -8.52 -17.49 -9.32
CA LYS A 197 -7.75 -17.42 -10.57
C LYS A 197 -8.42 -16.61 -11.67
N ASN A 198 -9.62 -16.09 -11.43
CA ASN A 198 -10.44 -15.51 -12.50
C ASN A 198 -9.90 -14.16 -12.99
N ASN A 199 -9.23 -13.39 -12.12
CA ASN A 199 -8.76 -12.04 -12.40
C ASN A 199 -7.23 -11.93 -12.44
N PHE A 200 -6.51 -13.06 -12.43
CA PHE A 200 -5.04 -13.11 -12.41
C PHE A 200 -4.49 -13.80 -13.66
N PHE A 201 -3.55 -13.15 -14.33
CA PHE A 201 -2.90 -13.62 -15.56
C PHE A 201 -1.40 -13.45 -15.46
N GLN A 202 -0.65 -14.56 -15.47
CA GLN A 202 0.81 -14.52 -15.46
C GLN A 202 1.37 -14.61 -16.86
N HIS A 203 2.33 -13.72 -17.19
CA HIS A 203 2.99 -13.61 -18.47
C HIS A 203 4.50 -13.83 -18.34
N LYS A 204 5.11 -14.47 -19.36
CA LYS A 204 6.56 -14.62 -19.41
C LYS A 204 7.25 -13.38 -19.98
N ASP A 205 6.56 -12.65 -20.87
CA ASP A 205 7.04 -11.43 -21.48
C ASP A 205 6.37 -10.21 -20.81
N PRO A 206 7.12 -9.23 -20.32
CA PRO A 206 6.54 -8.03 -19.73
C PRO A 206 5.74 -7.20 -20.73
N MET A 207 6.05 -7.27 -22.01
CA MET A 207 5.29 -6.61 -23.07
C MET A 207 3.87 -7.19 -23.21
N ASP A 208 3.69 -8.49 -23.05
CA ASP A 208 2.37 -9.14 -23.09
C ASP A 208 1.50 -8.72 -21.89
N ALA A 209 2.11 -8.56 -20.71
CA ALA A 209 1.41 -8.04 -19.56
C ALA A 209 0.95 -6.59 -19.76
N ALA A 210 1.83 -5.72 -20.25
CA ALA A 210 1.58 -4.30 -20.46
C ALA A 210 0.63 -3.99 -21.62
N LYS A 211 0.50 -4.89 -22.60
CA LYS A 211 -0.32 -4.66 -23.80
C LYS A 211 -1.77 -4.32 -23.45
N ASN A 212 -2.23 -3.15 -23.92
CA ASN A 212 -3.57 -2.62 -23.66
C ASN A 212 -3.93 -2.44 -22.17
N ALA A 213 -2.95 -2.30 -21.28
CA ALA A 213 -3.18 -2.03 -19.89
C ALA A 213 -3.73 -0.61 -19.65
N ASP A 214 -4.61 -0.46 -18.66
CA ASP A 214 -5.09 0.83 -18.16
C ASP A 214 -4.10 1.43 -17.15
N ILE A 215 -3.39 0.56 -16.42
CA ILE A 215 -2.33 0.91 -15.47
C ILE A 215 -1.12 0.04 -15.77
N VAL A 216 0.07 0.64 -15.79
CA VAL A 216 1.34 -0.06 -15.70
C VAL A 216 1.99 0.33 -14.38
N THR A 217 2.31 -0.64 -13.54
CA THR A 217 2.90 -0.41 -12.22
C THR A 217 4.07 -1.35 -11.97
N THR A 218 5.02 -0.89 -11.19
CA THR A 218 6.22 -1.65 -10.78
C THR A 218 6.68 -1.20 -9.40
N ASP A 219 7.65 -1.90 -8.85
CA ASP A 219 8.39 -1.54 -7.65
C ASP A 219 9.87 -1.85 -7.83
N VAL A 220 10.70 -1.39 -6.90
CA VAL A 220 12.14 -1.68 -6.89
C VAL A 220 12.40 -3.18 -7.01
N TRP A 221 13.38 -3.57 -7.81
CA TRP A 221 13.74 -4.98 -7.99
C TRP A 221 14.35 -5.59 -6.72
N THR A 222 15.01 -4.76 -5.90
CA THR A 222 15.58 -5.18 -4.64
C THR A 222 14.90 -4.44 -3.50
N SER A 223 14.01 -5.13 -2.79
CA SER A 223 13.30 -4.59 -1.62
C SER A 223 14.24 -4.40 -0.43
N MET A 224 13.86 -3.52 0.50
CA MET A 224 14.60 -3.31 1.75
C MET A 224 14.74 -4.62 2.54
N GLY A 225 15.99 -4.98 2.89
CA GLY A 225 16.34 -6.22 3.57
C GLY A 225 16.91 -7.30 2.66
N PHE A 226 16.91 -7.08 1.33
CA PHE A 226 17.46 -8.00 0.32
C PHE A 226 18.65 -7.42 -0.44
N GLU A 227 19.33 -6.41 0.12
CA GLU A 227 20.44 -5.69 -0.53
C GLU A 227 21.61 -6.61 -0.91
N SER A 228 21.79 -7.73 -0.23
CA SER A 228 22.79 -8.74 -0.57
C SER A 228 22.54 -9.44 -1.91
N GLU A 229 21.29 -9.48 -2.38
CA GLU A 229 20.89 -10.10 -3.64
C GLU A 229 20.93 -9.12 -4.84
N ASN A 230 21.22 -7.86 -4.59
CA ASN A 230 21.06 -6.78 -5.58
C ASN A 230 21.73 -7.06 -6.93
N LYS A 231 22.97 -7.58 -6.92
CA LYS A 231 23.72 -7.86 -8.17
C LYS A 231 23.07 -8.95 -9.03
N GLU A 232 22.50 -9.97 -8.42
CA GLU A 232 21.80 -11.05 -9.11
C GLU A 232 20.47 -10.54 -9.66
N ARG A 233 19.72 -9.85 -8.81
CA ARG A 233 18.42 -9.25 -9.20
C ARG A 233 18.54 -8.26 -10.34
N LEU A 234 19.54 -7.38 -10.34
CA LEU A 234 19.79 -6.45 -11.47
C LEU A 234 20.01 -7.18 -12.80
N LYS A 235 20.62 -8.37 -12.76
CA LYS A 235 20.83 -9.19 -13.96
C LYS A 235 19.53 -9.91 -14.37
N ASP A 236 18.81 -10.50 -13.43
CA ASP A 236 17.62 -11.29 -13.70
C ASP A 236 16.47 -10.39 -14.19
N PHE A 237 16.36 -9.18 -13.65
CA PHE A 237 15.31 -8.22 -13.99
C PHE A 237 15.64 -7.28 -15.16
N ALA A 238 16.80 -7.39 -15.81
CA ALA A 238 17.25 -6.46 -16.85
C ALA A 238 16.24 -6.23 -17.99
N ASN A 239 15.38 -7.21 -18.29
CA ASN A 239 14.35 -7.11 -19.33
C ASN A 239 12.97 -6.67 -18.78
N TRP A 240 12.86 -6.38 -17.48
CA TRP A 240 11.62 -5.96 -16.81
C TRP A 240 11.58 -4.48 -16.47
N GLN A 241 12.46 -3.69 -17.09
CA GLN A 241 12.42 -2.23 -16.94
C GLN A 241 11.20 -1.65 -17.65
N VAL A 242 10.41 -0.86 -16.96
CA VAL A 242 9.33 -0.10 -17.58
C VAL A 242 9.92 1.10 -18.32
N ASP A 243 9.90 1.02 -19.62
CA ASP A 243 10.40 2.04 -20.55
C ASP A 243 9.27 2.63 -21.39
N LYS A 244 9.61 3.61 -22.24
CA LYS A 244 8.64 4.24 -23.14
C LYS A 244 8.00 3.24 -24.11
N LYS A 245 8.72 2.23 -24.60
CA LYS A 245 8.17 1.24 -25.55
C LYS A 245 7.06 0.42 -24.87
N MET A 246 7.26 0.08 -23.59
CA MET A 246 6.25 -0.62 -22.80
C MET A 246 5.02 0.25 -22.56
N MET A 247 5.21 1.54 -22.26
CA MET A 247 4.10 2.47 -22.12
C MET A 247 3.36 2.72 -23.44
N ASP A 248 4.06 2.70 -24.59
CA ASP A 248 3.47 2.89 -25.92
C ASP A 248 2.55 1.73 -26.35
N ILE A 249 2.73 0.52 -25.83
CA ILE A 249 1.84 -0.63 -26.11
C ILE A 249 0.68 -0.76 -25.12
N ALA A 250 0.75 -0.08 -23.99
CA ALA A 250 -0.38 0.10 -23.11
C ALA A 250 -1.46 0.99 -23.79
N LYS A 251 -2.58 1.21 -23.14
CA LYS A 251 -3.57 2.16 -23.67
C LYS A 251 -2.96 3.56 -23.75
N LYS A 252 -3.37 4.34 -24.75
CA LYS A 252 -2.84 5.69 -24.98
C LYS A 252 -2.98 6.61 -23.74
N ASP A 253 -4.01 6.39 -22.96
CA ASP A 253 -4.30 7.10 -21.72
C ASP A 253 -3.95 6.29 -20.46
N ALA A 254 -3.17 5.22 -20.60
CA ALA A 254 -2.67 4.43 -19.48
C ALA A 254 -1.91 5.28 -18.48
N LEU A 255 -2.03 4.94 -17.21
CA LEU A 255 -1.31 5.60 -16.12
C LEU A 255 -0.13 4.75 -15.68
N PHE A 256 1.00 5.40 -15.40
CA PHE A 256 2.14 4.79 -14.73
C PHE A 256 2.11 5.09 -13.24
N MET A 257 2.27 4.05 -12.41
CA MET A 257 2.29 4.12 -10.95
C MET A 257 3.54 3.46 -10.37
N HIS A 258 4.01 3.96 -9.23
CA HIS A 258 5.13 3.41 -8.47
C HIS A 258 5.09 3.89 -7.03
N CYS A 259 5.13 2.96 -6.08
CA CYS A 259 5.03 3.27 -4.64
C CYS A 259 6.18 4.13 -4.07
N LEU A 260 7.25 4.31 -4.83
CA LEU A 260 8.48 5.03 -4.44
C LEU A 260 9.17 4.45 -3.17
N PRO A 261 10.52 4.57 -3.04
CA PRO A 261 11.45 5.25 -3.97
C PRO A 261 11.62 4.47 -5.28
N ALA A 262 11.94 5.14 -6.37
CA ALA A 262 12.24 4.52 -7.65
C ALA A 262 13.73 4.65 -7.99
N HIS A 263 14.31 3.59 -8.59
CA HIS A 263 15.67 3.60 -9.10
C HIS A 263 15.64 3.84 -10.62
N ARG A 264 15.73 5.12 -11.02
CA ARG A 264 15.76 5.48 -12.44
C ARG A 264 16.91 4.79 -13.15
N GLY A 265 16.60 4.07 -14.25
CA GLY A 265 17.56 3.24 -14.98
C GLY A 265 17.60 1.78 -14.55
N GLU A 266 16.91 1.41 -13.46
CA GLU A 266 16.65 0.04 -13.05
C GLU A 266 15.22 -0.35 -13.44
N GLU A 267 14.28 -0.44 -12.50
CA GLU A 267 12.90 -0.89 -12.76
C GLU A 267 12.09 0.06 -13.65
N VAL A 268 12.48 1.32 -13.72
CA VAL A 268 11.80 2.33 -14.55
C VAL A 268 12.79 3.33 -15.13
N THR A 269 12.52 3.81 -16.36
CA THR A 269 13.32 4.89 -16.97
C THR A 269 12.90 6.26 -16.43
N GLY A 270 13.83 7.23 -16.43
CA GLY A 270 13.52 8.63 -16.11
C GLY A 270 12.44 9.21 -17.01
N GLU A 271 12.44 8.85 -18.30
CA GLU A 271 11.43 9.30 -19.27
C GLU A 271 10.00 8.88 -18.89
N VAL A 272 9.82 7.69 -18.31
CA VAL A 272 8.51 7.18 -17.90
C VAL A 272 8.07 7.82 -16.58
N ILE A 273 8.92 7.80 -15.56
CA ILE A 273 8.54 8.28 -14.22
C ILE A 273 8.32 9.79 -14.18
N ASP A 274 9.02 10.54 -15.00
CA ASP A 274 8.88 12.00 -15.13
C ASP A 274 7.97 12.39 -16.32
N GLY A 275 7.41 11.40 -17.03
CA GLY A 275 6.59 11.57 -18.23
C GLY A 275 5.12 11.90 -17.96
N PRO A 276 4.36 12.25 -19.00
CA PRO A 276 2.98 12.74 -18.87
C PRO A 276 1.96 11.68 -18.40
N GLN A 277 2.29 10.39 -18.49
CA GLN A 277 1.43 9.30 -18.03
C GLN A 277 1.71 8.93 -16.56
N SER A 278 2.78 9.46 -15.97
CA SER A 278 3.16 9.21 -14.59
C SER A 278 2.29 10.00 -13.63
N ILE A 279 1.78 9.31 -12.61
CA ILE A 279 0.99 9.91 -11.52
C ILE A 279 1.57 9.57 -10.15
N VAL A 280 2.86 9.26 -10.09
CA VAL A 280 3.54 8.80 -8.85
C VAL A 280 3.52 9.85 -7.72
N TRP A 281 3.47 11.13 -8.07
CA TRP A 281 3.42 12.20 -7.08
C TRP A 281 2.03 12.35 -6.46
N GLU A 282 0.99 12.26 -7.27
CA GLU A 282 -0.41 12.23 -6.79
C GLU A 282 -0.69 10.96 -5.99
N GLU A 283 -0.15 9.82 -6.41
CA GLU A 283 -0.20 8.56 -5.68
C GLU A 283 0.44 8.71 -4.29
N ALA A 284 1.62 9.31 -4.21
CA ALA A 284 2.29 9.59 -2.94
C ALA A 284 1.51 10.58 -2.06
N GLU A 285 0.92 11.64 -2.64
CA GLU A 285 0.03 12.58 -1.93
C GLU A 285 -1.20 11.86 -1.37
N ASN A 286 -1.81 11.00 -2.17
CA ASN A 286 -3.03 10.30 -1.82
C ASN A 286 -2.87 9.33 -0.65
N ARG A 287 -1.64 8.91 -0.34
CA ARG A 287 -1.33 8.20 0.91
C ARG A 287 -1.84 8.96 2.13
N LEU A 288 -1.68 10.28 2.15
CA LEU A 288 -2.17 11.12 3.24
C LEU A 288 -3.70 11.06 3.36
N HIS A 289 -4.41 11.18 2.24
CA HIS A 289 -5.87 11.35 2.24
C HIS A 289 -6.61 10.05 2.54
N VAL A 290 -6.19 8.92 1.95
CA VAL A 290 -6.82 7.62 2.23
C VAL A 290 -6.50 7.13 3.64
N GLN A 291 -5.31 7.43 4.18
CA GLN A 291 -4.97 7.05 5.55
C GLN A 291 -5.74 7.89 6.59
N LYS A 292 -6.07 9.15 6.30
CA LYS A 292 -7.01 9.93 7.11
C LYS A 292 -8.39 9.28 7.13
N ALA A 293 -8.93 8.92 5.97
CA ALA A 293 -10.21 8.24 5.88
C ALA A 293 -10.20 6.90 6.61
N LEU A 294 -9.11 6.14 6.50
CA LEU A 294 -8.92 4.86 7.19
C LEU A 294 -8.91 5.03 8.72
N LEU A 295 -8.14 6.00 9.22
CA LEU A 295 -8.09 6.33 10.65
C LEU A 295 -9.47 6.71 11.17
N GLU A 296 -10.17 7.61 10.47
CA GLU A 296 -11.51 8.05 10.85
C GLU A 296 -12.50 6.87 10.86
N TYR A 297 -12.51 6.05 9.81
CA TYR A 297 -13.38 4.88 9.72
C TYR A 297 -13.15 3.86 10.83
N LEU A 298 -11.89 3.53 11.14
CA LEU A 298 -11.56 2.56 12.18
C LEU A 298 -11.92 3.05 13.59
N LEU A 299 -11.85 4.35 13.84
CA LEU A 299 -12.14 4.96 15.14
C LEU A 299 -13.61 5.31 15.35
N LEU A 300 -14.30 5.76 14.30
CA LEU A 300 -15.63 6.35 14.42
C LEU A 300 -16.70 5.60 13.59
N GLY A 301 -16.32 4.68 12.71
CA GLY A 301 -17.23 4.05 11.77
C GLY A 301 -17.53 4.97 10.57
N LYS A 302 -18.63 4.68 9.85
CA LYS A 302 -19.11 5.55 8.75
C LYS A 302 -19.67 6.86 9.34
N GLN A 303 -19.20 7.99 8.82
CA GLN A 303 -19.59 9.34 9.18
C GLN A 303 -20.57 9.93 8.17
#